data_8d24317c86b68c7d217fafe6205a785f
#
_entry.id   8d24317c86b68c7d217fafe6205a785f
#
_cell.length_a   1.000
_cell.length_b   1.000
_cell.length_c   1.000
_cell.angle_alpha   90.00
_cell.angle_beta   90.00
_cell.angle_gamma   90.00
#
_symmetry.space_group_name_H-M   'P 1'
#
loop_
_entity.id
_entity.type
_entity.pdbx_description
1 polymer ?
#
loop_
_entity_poly.entity_id
_entity_poly.type
_entity_poly.pdbx_seq_one_letter_code
_entity_poly.pdbx_strand_id
1 'polypeptide(L)'
;QAFDGDDNSYPDGPAIEETLKQLDELAVDKKPFFLATGILRPHLPFGAPAKYLAPYKNAKLPPVPHPEKPKGKTTWHGSGEFMKYNRWGRNPNTDPAFALEVRRHYAACVTYADAQVGRIIARLNKLGLAENTLIVLWGDHGWHLGEHAIWGKHALFEESLRSPLIVVAPQVKQPGTSTKSVVESIDLFPTLCDLTDLKKPDFLNGSSLLPLLKDAKANPNGKAISYSGRARTIRTATHRLIKHSNGHLELYDHTTPAGETKNLAKENPALAKELAHKLQ
;
A
#
# COMPACT_ATOMS: atom_id res chain seq x y z
N GLN A 1 0.75 -16.18 -13.09
CA GLN A 1 0.45 -17.59 -13.39
C GLN A 1 -0.21 -18.24 -12.18
N ALA A 2 -1.19 -19.09 -12.42
CA ALA A 2 -1.82 -19.93 -11.40
C ALA A 2 -1.68 -21.40 -11.84
N PHE A 3 -1.24 -22.26 -10.94
CA PHE A 3 -1.18 -23.71 -11.19
C PHE A 3 -1.74 -24.45 -9.97
N ASP A 4 -2.12 -25.68 -10.18
CA ASP A 4 -2.63 -26.54 -9.13
C ASP A 4 -1.48 -26.89 -8.17
N GLY A 5 -1.59 -26.46 -6.95
CA GLY A 5 -0.61 -26.62 -5.89
C GLY A 5 -1.15 -26.10 -4.58
N ASP A 6 -0.46 -26.42 -3.50
CA ASP A 6 -0.76 -25.90 -2.18
C ASP A 6 -0.19 -24.49 -1.97
N ASP A 7 -0.37 -23.93 -0.79
CA ASP A 7 0.11 -22.58 -0.46
C ASP A 7 1.65 -22.53 -0.44
N ASN A 8 2.34 -23.63 -0.19
CA ASN A 8 3.79 -23.72 -0.15
C ASN A 8 4.44 -23.81 -1.55
N SER A 9 3.63 -23.91 -2.60
CA SER A 9 4.09 -23.85 -3.99
C SER A 9 4.58 -22.47 -4.43
N TYR A 10 4.37 -21.45 -3.60
CA TYR A 10 4.84 -20.06 -3.82
C TYR A 10 5.67 -19.58 -2.62
N PRO A 11 6.57 -18.60 -2.82
CA PRO A 11 7.56 -18.20 -1.80
C PRO A 11 6.96 -17.78 -0.45
N ASP A 12 5.75 -17.22 -0.45
CA ASP A 12 5.10 -16.76 0.78
C ASP A 12 4.71 -17.94 1.69
N GLY A 13 4.29 -19.07 1.13
CA GLY A 13 3.91 -20.24 1.92
C GLY A 13 5.00 -20.72 2.87
N PRO A 14 6.21 -21.08 2.39
CA PRO A 14 7.33 -21.45 3.25
C PRO A 14 7.74 -20.37 4.26
N ALA A 15 7.66 -19.07 3.89
CA ALA A 15 7.92 -17.97 4.80
C ALA A 15 6.91 -17.92 5.95
N ILE A 16 5.64 -18.20 5.65
CA ILE A 16 4.60 -18.28 6.68
C ILE A 16 4.77 -19.53 7.55
N GLU A 17 5.14 -20.69 7.01
CA GLU A 17 5.45 -21.88 7.83
C GLU A 17 6.55 -21.56 8.85
N GLU A 18 7.62 -20.90 8.43
CA GLU A 18 8.68 -20.48 9.36
C GLU A 18 8.16 -19.49 10.40
N THR A 19 7.33 -18.52 9.99
CA THR A 19 6.68 -17.58 10.93
C THR A 19 5.86 -18.30 11.98
N LEU A 20 5.06 -19.30 11.58
CA LEU A 20 4.24 -20.09 12.50
C LEU A 20 5.07 -20.87 13.50
N LYS A 21 6.18 -21.46 13.03
CA LYS A 21 7.14 -22.16 13.89
C LYS A 21 7.79 -21.21 14.91
N GLN A 22 8.22 -20.03 14.47
CA GLN A 22 8.79 -19.03 15.37
C GLN A 22 7.77 -18.55 16.41
N LEU A 23 6.48 -18.39 16.05
CA LEU A 23 5.43 -18.07 17.02
C LEU A 23 5.28 -19.15 18.08
N ASP A 24 5.34 -20.43 17.70
CA ASP A 24 5.28 -21.54 18.66
C ASP A 24 6.46 -21.50 19.66
N GLU A 25 7.67 -21.24 19.16
CA GLU A 25 8.89 -21.12 19.98
C GLU A 25 8.83 -19.92 20.93
N LEU A 26 8.41 -18.74 20.43
CA LEU A 26 8.27 -17.51 21.21
C LEU A 26 7.18 -17.63 22.29
N ALA A 27 6.10 -18.36 22.01
CA ALA A 27 5.05 -18.61 22.98
C ALA A 27 5.53 -19.40 24.22
N VAL A 28 6.49 -20.30 24.03
CA VAL A 28 7.08 -21.09 25.12
C VAL A 28 8.00 -20.23 26.00
N ASP A 29 8.77 -19.31 25.41
CA ASP A 29 9.75 -18.48 26.13
C ASP A 29 9.09 -17.42 27.03
N LYS A 30 7.83 -17.06 26.79
CA LYS A 30 7.01 -16.10 27.58
C LYS A 30 7.66 -14.72 27.76
N LYS A 31 8.63 -14.36 26.91
CA LYS A 31 9.24 -13.03 26.90
C LYS A 31 8.56 -12.14 25.88
N PRO A 32 8.61 -10.81 26.06
CA PRO A 32 8.23 -9.89 25.00
C PRO A 32 9.04 -10.17 23.72
N PHE A 33 8.39 -10.12 22.57
CA PHE A 33 9.04 -10.37 21.29
C PHE A 33 8.62 -9.33 20.24
N PHE A 34 9.45 -9.19 19.23
CA PHE A 34 9.13 -8.51 17.98
C PHE A 34 9.35 -9.50 16.83
N LEU A 35 8.28 -9.76 16.07
CA LEU A 35 8.33 -10.66 14.92
C LEU A 35 7.89 -9.90 13.68
N ALA A 36 8.76 -9.81 12.67
CA ALA A 36 8.46 -9.22 11.37
C ALA A 36 8.36 -10.32 10.32
N THR A 37 7.23 -10.39 9.63
CA THR A 37 6.98 -11.35 8.56
C THR A 37 6.84 -10.63 7.23
N GLY A 38 7.68 -10.97 6.25
CA GLY A 38 7.59 -10.47 4.89
C GLY A 38 6.67 -11.34 4.04
N ILE A 39 5.71 -10.70 3.35
CA ILE A 39 4.83 -11.32 2.36
C ILE A 39 5.12 -10.66 1.01
N LEU A 40 5.54 -11.46 0.03
CA LEU A 40 5.95 -10.95 -1.28
C LEU A 40 4.75 -10.58 -2.15
N ARG A 41 3.63 -11.33 -2.05
CA ARG A 41 2.46 -11.05 -2.87
C ARG A 41 1.71 -9.80 -2.38
N PRO A 42 1.19 -8.99 -3.32
CA PRO A 42 0.97 -9.20 -4.76
C PRO A 42 2.10 -8.73 -5.71
N HIS A 43 3.37 -8.77 -5.34
CA HIS A 43 4.47 -8.41 -6.25
C HIS A 43 4.48 -9.29 -7.52
N LEU A 44 4.98 -8.73 -8.63
CA LEU A 44 5.23 -9.47 -9.88
C LEU A 44 6.20 -10.66 -9.67
N PRO A 45 6.05 -11.73 -10.50
CA PRO A 45 4.95 -12.00 -11.42
C PRO A 45 3.68 -12.34 -10.65
N PHE A 46 2.51 -11.88 -11.13
CA PHE A 46 1.24 -12.16 -10.45
C PHE A 46 0.90 -13.64 -10.53
N GLY A 47 1.24 -14.35 -9.48
CA GLY A 47 1.06 -15.80 -9.36
C GLY A 47 0.62 -16.20 -7.95
N ALA A 48 -0.40 -17.04 -7.89
CA ALA A 48 -0.95 -17.65 -6.68
C ALA A 48 -1.48 -19.05 -7.00
N PRO A 49 -1.66 -19.96 -6.03
CA PRO A 49 -2.31 -21.25 -6.26
C PRO A 49 -3.67 -21.09 -6.95
N ALA A 50 -4.01 -22.00 -7.85
CA ALA A 50 -5.19 -21.92 -8.73
C ALA A 50 -6.51 -21.75 -7.96
N LYS A 51 -6.60 -22.29 -6.74
CA LYS A 51 -7.76 -22.14 -5.86
C LYS A 51 -8.10 -20.67 -5.57
N TYR A 52 -7.10 -19.79 -5.50
CA TYR A 52 -7.29 -18.36 -5.26
C TYR A 52 -7.69 -17.57 -6.51
N LEU A 53 -7.40 -18.12 -7.71
CA LEU A 53 -7.87 -17.55 -8.98
C LEU A 53 -9.31 -17.96 -9.30
N ALA A 54 -9.75 -19.12 -8.83
CA ALA A 54 -11.06 -19.68 -9.15
C ALA A 54 -12.24 -18.70 -8.95
N PRO A 55 -12.34 -17.94 -7.86
CA PRO A 55 -13.42 -16.95 -7.65
C PRO A 55 -13.43 -15.83 -8.70
N TYR A 56 -12.28 -15.55 -9.32
CA TYR A 56 -12.12 -14.44 -10.24
C TYR A 56 -12.25 -14.83 -11.72
N LYS A 57 -12.31 -16.13 -12.08
CA LYS A 57 -12.39 -16.59 -13.48
C LYS A 57 -13.50 -15.90 -14.26
N ASN A 58 -14.67 -15.76 -13.65
CA ASN A 58 -15.85 -15.14 -14.25
C ASN A 58 -16.29 -13.84 -13.57
N ALA A 59 -15.49 -13.32 -12.62
CA ALA A 59 -15.85 -12.11 -11.91
C ALA A 59 -15.81 -10.89 -12.84
N LYS A 60 -16.83 -10.03 -12.72
CA LYS A 60 -16.80 -8.68 -13.28
C LYS A 60 -16.02 -7.78 -12.33
N LEU A 61 -14.82 -7.39 -12.73
CA LEU A 61 -14.05 -6.40 -11.97
C LEU A 61 -14.55 -4.99 -12.31
N PRO A 62 -14.47 -4.04 -11.36
CA PRO A 62 -14.79 -2.63 -11.63
C PRO A 62 -13.98 -2.13 -12.84
N PRO A 63 -14.48 -1.14 -13.60
CA PRO A 63 -13.68 -0.50 -14.64
C PRO A 63 -12.42 0.12 -14.03
N VAL A 64 -11.36 0.24 -14.82
CA VAL A 64 -10.18 1.00 -14.43
C VAL A 64 -10.55 2.49 -14.42
N PRO A 65 -10.42 3.20 -13.28
CA PRO A 65 -10.61 4.65 -13.29
C PRO A 65 -9.45 5.30 -14.03
N HIS A 66 -9.75 6.32 -14.85
CA HIS A 66 -8.74 7.12 -15.54
C HIS A 66 -7.67 6.30 -16.32
N PRO A 67 -8.08 5.45 -17.30
CA PRO A 67 -7.15 4.52 -17.95
C PRO A 67 -6.21 5.20 -18.96
N GLU A 68 -6.38 6.49 -19.22
CA GLU A 68 -5.61 7.21 -20.24
C GLU A 68 -4.32 7.78 -19.69
N LYS A 69 -3.30 7.79 -20.55
CA LYS A 69 -2.03 8.45 -20.24
C LYS A 69 -2.26 9.94 -19.94
N PRO A 70 -1.72 10.48 -18.82
CA PRO A 70 -1.83 11.88 -18.48
C PRO A 70 -1.23 12.79 -19.57
N LYS A 71 -1.86 13.95 -19.77
CA LYS A 71 -1.35 14.98 -20.69
C LYS A 71 -0.27 15.84 -20.02
N GLY A 72 0.72 16.22 -20.78
CA GLY A 72 1.80 17.09 -20.30
C GLY A 72 2.89 16.37 -19.50
N LYS A 73 3.66 17.13 -18.72
CA LYS A 73 4.76 16.61 -17.92
C LYS A 73 4.24 16.10 -16.58
N THR A 74 4.50 14.84 -16.32
CA THR A 74 4.08 14.15 -15.07
C THR A 74 5.16 13.16 -14.66
N THR A 75 4.96 12.42 -13.56
CA THR A 75 5.80 11.28 -13.18
C THR A 75 5.39 9.97 -13.88
N TRP A 76 4.59 10.08 -14.93
CA TRP A 76 4.20 8.94 -15.76
C TRP A 76 5.42 8.17 -16.31
N HIS A 77 5.29 6.85 -16.37
CA HIS A 77 6.29 5.96 -16.97
C HIS A 77 5.63 4.85 -17.79
N GLY A 78 6.39 4.26 -18.70
CA GLY A 78 5.92 3.20 -19.62
C GLY A 78 5.86 1.80 -19.00
N SER A 79 5.73 1.66 -17.69
CA SER A 79 5.55 0.37 -17.00
C SER A 79 6.72 -0.61 -17.22
N GLY A 80 7.95 -0.09 -17.26
CA GLY A 80 9.13 -0.86 -17.66
C GLY A 80 9.38 -2.13 -16.85
N GLU A 81 9.00 -2.15 -15.55
CA GLU A 81 9.09 -3.35 -14.72
C GLU A 81 8.12 -4.43 -15.22
N PHE A 82 6.82 -4.12 -15.33
CA PHE A 82 5.81 -5.05 -15.82
C PHE A 82 6.09 -5.51 -17.26
N MET A 83 6.52 -4.59 -18.12
CA MET A 83 6.75 -4.87 -19.54
C MET A 83 7.95 -5.80 -19.81
N LYS A 84 8.83 -6.02 -18.84
CA LYS A 84 9.95 -6.99 -18.93
C LYS A 84 9.51 -8.44 -18.63
N TYR A 85 8.40 -8.65 -17.95
CA TYR A 85 7.89 -10.00 -17.71
C TYR A 85 7.32 -10.61 -18.99
N ASN A 86 7.26 -11.94 -19.03
CA ASN A 86 6.68 -12.63 -20.17
C ASN A 86 5.18 -12.30 -20.29
N ARG A 87 4.81 -11.69 -21.39
CA ARG A 87 3.46 -11.23 -21.74
C ARG A 87 2.94 -11.87 -23.03
N TRP A 88 3.69 -12.81 -23.59
CA TRP A 88 3.35 -13.46 -24.87
C TRP A 88 3.05 -12.46 -25.99
N GLY A 89 3.81 -11.35 -26.03
CA GLY A 89 3.62 -10.28 -27.01
C GLY A 89 2.41 -9.35 -26.76
N ARG A 90 1.59 -9.63 -25.73
CA ARG A 90 0.39 -8.84 -25.42
C ARG A 90 0.72 -7.55 -24.65
N ASN A 91 -0.11 -6.53 -24.82
CA ASN A 91 0.03 -5.24 -24.10
C ASN A 91 -1.32 -4.90 -23.43
N PRO A 92 -1.36 -4.77 -22.10
CA PRO A 92 -2.62 -4.52 -21.39
C PRO A 92 -3.22 -3.13 -21.68
N ASN A 93 -2.45 -2.18 -22.21
CA ASN A 93 -2.98 -0.87 -22.61
C ASN A 93 -3.73 -0.91 -23.96
N THR A 94 -3.55 -1.95 -24.76
CA THR A 94 -4.20 -2.11 -26.08
C THR A 94 -4.99 -3.39 -26.23
N ASP A 95 -4.92 -4.28 -25.24
CA ASP A 95 -5.64 -5.56 -25.17
C ASP A 95 -6.47 -5.62 -23.88
N PRO A 96 -7.75 -5.21 -23.92
CA PRO A 96 -8.63 -5.19 -22.73
C PRO A 96 -8.84 -6.58 -22.11
N ALA A 97 -8.81 -7.64 -22.90
CA ALA A 97 -8.93 -9.01 -22.39
C ALA A 97 -7.70 -9.39 -21.55
N PHE A 98 -6.51 -9.03 -22.02
CA PHE A 98 -5.28 -9.22 -21.26
C PHE A 98 -5.22 -8.34 -20.00
N ALA A 99 -5.65 -7.09 -20.09
CA ALA A 99 -5.76 -6.22 -18.93
C ALA A 99 -6.64 -6.82 -17.83
N LEU A 100 -7.81 -7.35 -18.22
CA LEU A 100 -8.71 -8.03 -17.29
C LEU A 100 -8.07 -9.30 -16.70
N GLU A 101 -7.38 -10.10 -17.49
CA GLU A 101 -6.65 -11.29 -17.05
C GLU A 101 -5.59 -10.91 -16.00
N VAL A 102 -4.76 -9.91 -16.27
CA VAL A 102 -3.73 -9.40 -15.34
C VAL A 102 -4.36 -8.97 -14.02
N ARG A 103 -5.45 -8.21 -14.05
CA ARG A 103 -6.16 -7.74 -12.85
C ARG A 103 -6.76 -8.88 -12.03
N ARG A 104 -7.28 -9.92 -12.69
CA ARG A 104 -7.78 -11.14 -12.01
C ARG A 104 -6.66 -11.89 -11.30
N HIS A 105 -5.50 -12.00 -11.93
CA HIS A 105 -4.32 -12.60 -11.31
C HIS A 105 -3.79 -11.75 -10.14
N TYR A 106 -3.82 -10.43 -10.24
CA TYR A 106 -3.51 -9.55 -9.11
C TYR A 106 -4.47 -9.78 -7.94
N ALA A 107 -5.77 -9.81 -8.19
CA ALA A 107 -6.78 -10.09 -7.17
C ALA A 107 -6.56 -11.46 -6.49
N ALA A 108 -6.21 -12.49 -7.27
CA ALA A 108 -5.85 -13.80 -6.73
C ALA A 108 -4.62 -13.75 -5.81
N CYS A 109 -3.60 -12.95 -6.17
CA CYS A 109 -2.42 -12.73 -5.32
C CYS A 109 -2.78 -12.04 -3.99
N VAL A 110 -3.67 -11.04 -4.04
CA VAL A 110 -4.16 -10.37 -2.81
C VAL A 110 -4.91 -11.35 -1.92
N THR A 111 -5.81 -12.18 -2.50
CA THR A 111 -6.54 -13.20 -1.73
C THR A 111 -5.60 -14.25 -1.13
N TYR A 112 -4.56 -14.64 -1.85
CA TYR A 112 -3.55 -15.56 -1.33
C TYR A 112 -2.77 -14.91 -0.16
N ALA A 113 -2.32 -13.66 -0.30
CA ALA A 113 -1.65 -12.93 0.77
C ALA A 113 -2.54 -12.79 2.02
N ASP A 114 -3.81 -12.45 1.83
CA ASP A 114 -4.81 -12.36 2.91
C ASP A 114 -4.98 -13.69 3.64
N ALA A 115 -5.05 -14.81 2.90
CA ALA A 115 -5.10 -16.14 3.50
C ALA A 115 -3.85 -16.47 4.32
N GLN A 116 -2.66 -16.03 3.89
CA GLN A 116 -1.43 -16.22 4.65
C GLN A 116 -1.44 -15.38 5.93
N VAL A 117 -1.89 -14.13 5.89
CA VAL A 117 -2.13 -13.31 7.09
C VAL A 117 -3.11 -14.00 8.04
N GLY A 118 -4.20 -14.55 7.50
CA GLY A 118 -5.19 -15.31 8.27
C GLY A 118 -4.59 -16.48 9.05
N ARG A 119 -3.59 -17.19 8.47
CA ARG A 119 -2.89 -18.28 9.16
C ARG A 119 -2.10 -17.80 10.38
N ILE A 120 -1.44 -16.64 10.26
CA ILE A 120 -0.70 -16.04 11.39
C ILE A 120 -1.67 -15.64 12.50
N ILE A 121 -2.77 -14.95 12.16
CA ILE A 121 -3.80 -14.55 13.13
C ILE A 121 -4.42 -15.75 13.83
N ALA A 122 -4.74 -16.81 13.08
CA ALA A 122 -5.26 -18.05 13.64
C ALA A 122 -4.28 -18.71 14.63
N ARG A 123 -2.96 -18.67 14.31
CA ARG A 123 -1.92 -19.18 15.21
C ARG A 123 -1.82 -18.37 16.49
N LEU A 124 -1.82 -17.03 16.42
CA LEU A 124 -1.83 -16.14 17.59
C LEU A 124 -3.02 -16.43 18.49
N ASN A 125 -4.22 -16.60 17.93
CA ASN A 125 -5.42 -16.96 18.68
C ASN A 125 -5.27 -18.32 19.35
N LYS A 126 -4.79 -19.34 18.61
CA LYS A 126 -4.59 -20.71 19.16
C LYS A 126 -3.58 -20.74 20.32
N LEU A 127 -2.58 -19.87 20.29
CA LEU A 127 -1.57 -19.76 21.33
C LEU A 127 -2.01 -18.86 22.51
N GLY A 128 -3.18 -18.24 22.43
CA GLY A 128 -3.68 -17.30 23.45
C GLY A 128 -2.89 -15.98 23.51
N LEU A 129 -2.19 -15.62 22.42
CA LEU A 129 -1.34 -14.43 22.37
C LEU A 129 -2.03 -13.21 21.76
N ALA A 130 -3.15 -13.39 21.04
CA ALA A 130 -3.77 -12.32 20.25
C ALA A 130 -4.16 -11.10 21.08
N GLU A 131 -4.69 -11.29 22.28
CA GLU A 131 -5.14 -10.19 23.17
C GLU A 131 -3.97 -9.36 23.74
N ASN A 132 -2.76 -9.89 23.70
CA ASN A 132 -1.55 -9.23 24.22
C ASN A 132 -0.49 -9.02 23.12
N THR A 133 -0.91 -8.94 21.86
CA THR A 133 -0.04 -8.72 20.73
C THR A 133 -0.49 -7.50 19.94
N LEU A 134 0.42 -6.56 19.71
CA LEU A 134 0.22 -5.50 18.74
C LEU A 134 0.43 -6.08 17.34
N ILE A 135 -0.53 -5.84 16.43
CA ILE A 135 -0.43 -6.34 15.06
C ILE A 135 -0.46 -5.14 14.12
N VAL A 136 0.55 -5.05 13.26
CA VAL A 136 0.61 -4.05 12.19
C VAL A 136 0.70 -4.77 10.85
N LEU A 137 -0.32 -4.60 10.01
CA LEU A 137 -0.27 -4.96 8.60
C LEU A 137 -0.02 -3.70 7.79
N TRP A 138 1.08 -3.69 7.03
CA TRP A 138 1.50 -2.55 6.26
C TRP A 138 2.00 -2.98 4.88
N GLY A 139 1.57 -2.25 3.84
CA GLY A 139 2.13 -2.36 2.49
C GLY A 139 3.18 -1.28 2.27
N ASP A 140 4.31 -1.62 1.65
CA ASP A 140 5.41 -0.71 1.38
C ASP A 140 5.06 0.34 0.32
N HIS A 141 4.19 0.00 -0.65
CA HIS A 141 3.65 0.88 -1.68
C HIS A 141 2.35 0.32 -2.25
N GLY A 142 1.67 1.10 -3.09
CA GLY A 142 0.54 0.67 -3.91
C GLY A 142 0.96 0.20 -5.30
N TRP A 143 0.00 0.04 -6.22
CA TRP A 143 0.24 -0.44 -7.59
C TRP A 143 -0.85 0.02 -8.54
N HIS A 144 -0.48 0.52 -9.73
CA HIS A 144 -1.40 0.80 -10.82
C HIS A 144 -1.76 -0.49 -11.58
N LEU A 145 -3.02 -0.65 -11.88
CA LEU A 145 -3.57 -1.77 -12.66
C LEU A 145 -4.27 -1.27 -13.94
N GLY A 146 -3.67 -0.26 -14.57
CA GLY A 146 -4.15 0.38 -15.78
C GLY A 146 -4.53 1.85 -15.59
N GLU A 147 -4.65 2.35 -14.35
CA GLU A 147 -4.84 3.78 -14.09
C GLU A 147 -3.69 4.56 -14.69
N HIS A 148 -4.00 5.68 -15.33
CA HIS A 148 -3.05 6.51 -16.09
C HIS A 148 -2.27 5.76 -17.19
N ALA A 149 -2.80 4.63 -17.69
CA ALA A 149 -2.09 3.70 -18.58
C ALA A 149 -0.79 3.16 -17.98
N ILE A 150 -0.68 3.09 -16.65
CA ILE A 150 0.46 2.53 -15.91
C ILE A 150 0.13 1.14 -15.38
N TRP A 151 1.11 0.24 -15.44
CA TRP A 151 1.13 -1.10 -14.82
C TRP A 151 2.40 -1.17 -13.97
N GLY A 152 2.34 -0.60 -12.77
CA GLY A 152 3.55 -0.43 -11.95
C GLY A 152 3.38 0.51 -10.77
N LYS A 153 4.49 0.89 -10.15
CA LYS A 153 4.54 1.59 -8.87
C LYS A 153 5.44 2.83 -8.82
N HIS A 154 6.18 3.13 -9.89
CA HIS A 154 7.24 4.16 -9.84
C HIS A 154 6.76 5.58 -10.19
N ALA A 155 5.48 5.88 -9.98
CA ALA A 155 4.88 7.20 -10.14
C ALA A 155 4.55 7.83 -8.79
N LEU A 156 4.35 9.16 -8.77
CA LEU A 156 3.91 9.89 -7.58
C LEU A 156 2.39 10.14 -7.58
N PHE A 157 1.64 9.20 -8.16
CA PHE A 157 0.17 9.18 -8.13
C PHE A 157 -0.36 8.35 -6.97
N GLU A 158 -1.64 8.55 -6.64
CA GLU A 158 -2.28 7.93 -5.48
C GLU A 158 -2.18 6.40 -5.49
N GLU A 159 -2.36 5.76 -6.65
CA GLU A 159 -2.32 4.30 -6.79
C GLU A 159 -0.96 3.69 -6.42
N SER A 160 0.14 4.44 -6.64
CA SER A 160 1.48 4.01 -6.22
C SER A 160 1.76 4.27 -4.75
N LEU A 161 1.17 5.33 -4.17
CA LEU A 161 1.57 5.86 -2.86
C LEU A 161 0.61 5.46 -1.74
N ARG A 162 -0.63 5.12 -2.06
CA ARG A 162 -1.61 4.66 -1.10
C ARG A 162 -1.50 3.16 -0.91
N SER A 163 -0.93 2.76 0.21
CA SER A 163 -0.82 1.35 0.61
C SER A 163 -1.72 1.03 1.81
N PRO A 164 -2.07 -0.25 2.04
CA PRO A 164 -2.84 -0.63 3.22
C PRO A 164 -2.02 -0.41 4.50
N LEU A 165 -2.70 0.03 5.54
CA LEU A 165 -2.18 0.09 6.90
C LEU A 165 -3.31 -0.28 7.87
N ILE A 166 -3.11 -1.35 8.64
CA ILE A 166 -4.04 -1.80 9.67
C ILE A 166 -3.25 -1.95 10.96
N VAL A 167 -3.76 -1.38 12.03
CA VAL A 167 -3.16 -1.49 13.37
C VAL A 167 -4.19 -2.10 14.32
N VAL A 168 -3.82 -3.21 14.96
CA VAL A 168 -4.59 -3.84 16.04
C VAL A 168 -3.80 -3.65 17.33
N ALA A 169 -4.40 -3.02 18.32
CA ALA A 169 -3.77 -2.74 19.60
C ALA A 169 -4.85 -2.59 20.70
N PRO A 170 -4.53 -2.91 21.97
CA PRO A 170 -5.46 -2.69 23.08
C PRO A 170 -5.88 -1.22 23.25
N GLN A 171 -5.05 -0.29 22.82
CA GLN A 171 -5.29 1.16 22.88
C GLN A 171 -6.29 1.68 21.85
N VAL A 172 -6.65 0.87 20.84
CA VAL A 172 -7.67 1.22 19.83
C VAL A 172 -9.04 1.34 20.49
N LYS A 173 -9.62 2.54 20.46
CA LYS A 173 -10.92 2.81 21.12
C LYS A 173 -12.12 2.45 20.26
N GLN A 174 -11.95 2.41 18.95
CA GLN A 174 -13.01 2.15 17.99
C GLN A 174 -12.54 1.06 17.00
N PRO A 175 -12.46 -0.22 17.44
CA PRO A 175 -12.01 -1.30 16.55
C PRO A 175 -12.97 -1.45 15.36
N GLY A 176 -12.42 -1.84 14.21
CA GLY A 176 -13.18 -2.00 12.97
C GLY A 176 -13.51 -0.70 12.24
N THR A 177 -13.04 0.47 12.74
CA THR A 177 -13.21 1.74 12.03
C THR A 177 -12.02 2.05 11.14
N SER A 178 -12.26 2.88 10.12
CA SER A 178 -11.22 3.43 9.24
C SER A 178 -11.14 4.95 9.37
N THR A 179 -9.96 5.52 9.12
CA THR A 179 -9.77 6.96 9.02
C THR A 179 -9.43 7.38 7.59
N LYS A 180 -9.78 8.63 7.24
CA LYS A 180 -9.34 9.31 6.01
C LYS A 180 -8.12 10.19 6.22
N SER A 181 -7.57 10.22 7.43
CA SER A 181 -6.36 11.00 7.74
C SER A 181 -5.19 10.52 6.91
N VAL A 182 -4.43 11.47 6.39
CA VAL A 182 -3.20 11.19 5.63
C VAL A 182 -2.09 10.91 6.64
N VAL A 183 -1.41 9.78 6.46
CA VAL A 183 -0.32 9.30 7.33
C VAL A 183 0.87 8.87 6.48
N GLU A 184 2.04 8.74 7.11
CA GLU A 184 3.27 8.33 6.45
C GLU A 184 3.82 7.03 7.05
N SER A 185 4.55 6.25 6.25
CA SER A 185 5.20 5.03 6.75
C SER A 185 6.20 5.30 7.88
N ILE A 186 6.83 6.48 7.90
CA ILE A 186 7.73 6.90 8.97
C ILE A 186 7.02 7.10 10.32
N ASP A 187 5.69 7.21 10.33
CA ASP A 187 4.88 7.34 11.55
C ASP A 187 4.74 6.02 12.31
N LEU A 188 5.04 4.88 11.67
CA LEU A 188 4.90 3.55 12.29
C LEU A 188 5.85 3.36 13.47
N PHE A 189 7.14 3.72 13.32
CA PHE A 189 8.11 3.49 14.38
C PHE A 189 7.80 4.27 15.66
N PRO A 190 7.54 5.61 15.63
CA PRO A 190 7.13 6.34 16.84
C PRO A 190 5.78 5.84 17.41
N THR A 191 4.88 5.32 16.55
CA THR A 191 3.63 4.72 17.02
C THR A 191 3.88 3.43 17.81
N LEU A 192 4.75 2.56 17.31
CA LEU A 192 5.12 1.34 18.03
C LEU A 192 5.78 1.66 19.38
N CYS A 193 6.67 2.67 19.43
CA CYS A 193 7.25 3.11 20.70
C CYS A 193 6.17 3.53 21.71
N ASP A 194 5.19 4.35 21.28
CA ASP A 194 4.11 4.79 22.18
C ASP A 194 3.17 3.66 22.60
N LEU A 195 2.95 2.67 21.73
CA LEU A 195 2.09 1.52 22.03
C LEU A 195 2.75 0.51 22.98
N THR A 196 4.09 0.53 23.09
CA THR A 196 4.88 -0.40 23.91
C THR A 196 5.59 0.29 25.08
N ASP A 197 5.30 1.59 25.32
CA ASP A 197 5.94 2.42 26.36
C ASP A 197 7.48 2.47 26.25
N LEU A 198 8.01 2.31 25.03
CA LEU A 198 9.43 2.44 24.74
C LEU A 198 9.81 3.90 24.45
N LYS A 199 10.97 4.30 24.93
CA LYS A 199 11.52 5.63 24.62
C LYS A 199 11.75 5.79 23.13
N LYS A 200 11.20 6.87 22.54
CA LYS A 200 11.45 7.23 21.15
C LYS A 200 12.89 7.72 20.96
N PRO A 201 13.62 7.21 19.98
CA PRO A 201 14.90 7.79 19.58
C PRO A 201 14.75 9.23 19.07
N ASP A 202 15.73 10.09 19.32
CA ASP A 202 15.68 11.51 18.96
C ASP A 202 15.80 11.77 17.45
N PHE A 203 16.23 10.78 16.65
CA PHE A 203 16.40 10.90 15.20
C PHE A 203 15.11 10.67 14.40
N LEU A 204 13.98 10.35 15.03
CA LEU A 204 12.73 10.07 14.32
C LEU A 204 12.14 11.33 13.71
N ASN A 205 11.74 11.25 12.44
CA ASN A 205 11.05 12.33 11.71
C ASN A 205 9.53 12.12 11.62
N GLY A 206 9.04 10.92 11.92
CA GLY A 206 7.62 10.59 11.94
C GLY A 206 6.94 11.04 13.22
N SER A 207 5.62 11.06 13.19
CA SER A 207 4.76 11.38 14.34
C SER A 207 3.90 10.16 14.69
N SER A 208 3.67 9.95 15.98
CA SER A 208 2.85 8.81 16.42
C SER A 208 1.41 8.90 15.95
N LEU A 209 0.87 7.77 15.48
CA LEU A 209 -0.53 7.60 15.11
C LEU A 209 -1.44 7.27 16.32
N LEU A 210 -0.90 7.23 17.54
CA LEU A 210 -1.67 6.97 18.76
C LEU A 210 -2.93 7.86 18.89
N PRO A 211 -2.92 9.17 18.53
CA PRO A 211 -4.14 9.97 18.52
C PRO A 211 -5.22 9.41 17.59
N LEU A 212 -4.85 8.89 16.40
CA LEU A 212 -5.80 8.27 15.45
C LEU A 212 -6.34 6.94 15.97
N LEU A 213 -5.55 6.17 16.71
CA LEU A 213 -5.98 4.92 17.31
C LEU A 213 -6.97 5.14 18.47
N LYS A 214 -6.93 6.31 19.09
CA LYS A 214 -7.87 6.74 20.13
C LYS A 214 -9.12 7.39 19.55
N ASP A 215 -8.98 8.16 18.48
CA ASP A 215 -10.06 8.83 17.77
C ASP A 215 -9.77 8.85 16.27
N ALA A 216 -10.53 8.10 15.50
CA ALA A 216 -10.38 7.98 14.05
C ALA A 216 -10.58 9.32 13.29
N LYS A 217 -11.12 10.35 13.92
CA LYS A 217 -11.28 11.71 13.37
C LYS A 217 -10.08 12.63 13.66
N ALA A 218 -9.16 12.22 14.55
CA ALA A 218 -7.95 12.98 14.78
C ALA A 218 -7.14 13.13 13.48
N ASN A 219 -6.41 14.19 13.33
CA ASN A 219 -5.57 14.46 12.15
C ASN A 219 -4.20 15.00 12.60
N PRO A 220 -3.33 14.14 13.17
CA PRO A 220 -2.10 14.59 13.80
C PRO A 220 -1.12 15.26 12.83
N ASN A 221 -1.03 14.79 11.57
CA ASN A 221 -0.07 15.30 10.59
C ASN A 221 -0.72 16.00 9.40
N GLY A 222 -1.84 15.49 8.92
CA GLY A 222 -2.61 16.04 7.81
C GLY A 222 -1.89 16.07 6.46
N LYS A 223 -0.70 15.48 6.36
CA LYS A 223 0.12 15.45 5.15
C LYS A 223 0.96 14.18 5.07
N ALA A 224 1.33 13.81 3.85
CA ALA A 224 2.36 12.79 3.56
C ALA A 224 3.29 13.27 2.45
N ILE A 225 4.58 12.98 2.58
CA ILE A 225 5.62 13.36 1.62
C ILE A 225 6.22 12.07 1.04
N SER A 226 6.42 12.08 -0.28
CA SER A 226 7.06 10.96 -0.98
C SER A 226 7.99 11.48 -2.08
N TYR A 227 8.91 10.61 -2.50
CA TYR A 227 9.96 10.94 -3.46
C TYR A 227 10.02 9.89 -4.56
N SER A 228 10.25 10.31 -5.80
CA SER A 228 10.54 9.43 -6.93
C SER A 228 11.51 10.10 -7.89
N GLY A 229 12.71 9.55 -8.01
CA GLY A 229 13.77 10.12 -8.84
C GLY A 229 14.05 11.57 -8.45
N ARG A 230 13.78 12.51 -9.40
CA ARG A 230 14.00 13.95 -9.19
C ARG A 230 12.71 14.73 -8.89
N ALA A 231 11.67 14.06 -8.49
CA ALA A 231 10.41 14.66 -8.11
C ALA A 231 10.06 14.33 -6.65
N ARG A 232 9.31 15.21 -6.02
CA ARG A 232 8.78 15.02 -4.68
C ARG A 232 7.32 15.47 -4.63
N THR A 233 6.54 14.85 -3.77
CA THR A 233 5.13 15.15 -3.63
C THR A 233 4.75 15.36 -2.17
N ILE A 234 3.76 16.23 -1.96
CA ILE A 234 3.02 16.35 -0.71
C ILE A 234 1.55 16.04 -0.99
N ARG A 235 0.98 15.15 -0.17
CA ARG A 235 -0.43 14.79 -0.12
C ARG A 235 -1.04 15.38 1.15
N THR A 236 -2.09 16.17 1.01
CA THR A 236 -2.91 16.67 2.11
C THR A 236 -4.29 15.98 2.07
N ALA A 237 -5.18 16.29 2.98
CA ALA A 237 -6.54 15.74 2.96
C ALA A 237 -7.27 15.96 1.63
N THR A 238 -7.01 17.08 0.96
CA THR A 238 -7.78 17.52 -0.22
C THR A 238 -6.96 17.58 -1.51
N HIS A 239 -5.65 17.77 -1.44
CA HIS A 239 -4.83 18.01 -2.63
C HIS A 239 -3.54 17.20 -2.60
N ARG A 240 -3.01 16.95 -3.79
CA ARG A 240 -1.63 16.52 -4.02
C ARG A 240 -0.90 17.57 -4.84
N LEU A 241 0.30 17.94 -4.40
CA LEU A 241 1.25 18.66 -5.24
C LEU A 241 2.44 17.76 -5.56
N ILE A 242 2.87 17.75 -6.82
CA ILE A 242 4.14 17.16 -7.26
C ILE A 242 5.05 18.27 -7.76
N LYS A 243 6.27 18.34 -7.20
CA LYS A 243 7.32 19.28 -7.60
C LYS A 243 8.46 18.54 -8.29
N HIS A 244 8.70 18.86 -9.53
CA HIS A 244 9.83 18.34 -10.31
C HIS A 244 11.10 19.15 -10.04
N SER A 245 12.28 18.56 -10.29
CA SER A 245 13.58 19.23 -10.10
C SER A 245 13.79 20.47 -10.95
N ASN A 246 13.12 20.57 -12.10
CA ASN A 246 13.16 21.73 -12.98
C ASN A 246 12.16 22.83 -12.62
N GLY A 247 11.49 22.71 -11.45
CA GLY A 247 10.52 23.69 -10.98
C GLY A 247 9.08 23.48 -11.51
N HIS A 248 8.84 22.53 -12.43
CA HIS A 248 7.46 22.22 -12.86
C HIS A 248 6.64 21.72 -11.70
N LEU A 249 5.39 22.21 -11.61
CA LEU A 249 4.42 21.85 -10.57
C LEU A 249 3.21 21.16 -11.18
N GLU A 250 2.74 20.11 -10.51
CA GLU A 250 1.45 19.49 -10.76
C GLU A 250 0.63 19.62 -9.48
N LEU A 251 -0.59 20.11 -9.59
CA LEU A 251 -1.54 20.22 -8.48
C LEU A 251 -2.81 19.45 -8.83
N TYR A 252 -3.23 18.55 -7.97
CA TYR A 252 -4.40 17.70 -8.14
C TYR A 252 -5.37 17.86 -6.97
N ASP A 253 -6.66 17.90 -7.29
CA ASP A 253 -7.75 17.99 -6.32
C ASP A 253 -8.38 16.60 -6.09
N HIS A 254 -8.26 16.10 -4.86
CA HIS A 254 -8.81 14.81 -4.43
C HIS A 254 -10.24 14.93 -3.85
N THR A 255 -10.83 16.11 -3.86
CA THR A 255 -12.24 16.31 -3.46
C THR A 255 -13.20 16.03 -4.61
N THR A 256 -12.69 15.89 -5.83
CA THR A 256 -13.46 15.63 -7.05
C THR A 256 -13.18 14.23 -7.60
N PRO A 257 -14.10 13.64 -8.38
CA PRO A 257 -13.86 12.35 -9.02
C PRO A 257 -12.83 12.39 -10.17
N ALA A 258 -12.32 13.57 -10.52
CA ALA A 258 -11.32 13.73 -11.59
C ALA A 258 -9.99 13.06 -11.23
N GLY A 259 -9.74 12.78 -9.96
CA GLY A 259 -8.50 12.19 -9.51
C GLY A 259 -7.28 13.04 -9.91
N GLU A 260 -6.22 12.38 -10.34
CA GLU A 260 -4.95 13.03 -10.72
C GLU A 260 -4.81 13.19 -12.24
N THR A 261 -5.92 13.53 -12.95
CA THR A 261 -5.95 13.66 -14.42
C THR A 261 -5.82 15.08 -14.91
N LYS A 262 -6.17 16.09 -14.10
CA LYS A 262 -6.16 17.51 -14.45
C LYS A 262 -5.20 18.28 -13.55
N ASN A 263 -4.10 18.77 -14.11
CA ASN A 263 -3.16 19.62 -13.38
C ASN A 263 -3.73 21.04 -13.22
N LEU A 264 -4.00 21.42 -11.98
CA LEU A 264 -4.59 22.71 -11.56
C LEU A 264 -3.55 23.77 -11.14
N ALA A 265 -2.23 23.49 -11.29
CA ALA A 265 -1.19 24.39 -10.80
C ALA A 265 -1.23 25.80 -11.44
N LYS A 266 -1.69 25.92 -12.70
CA LYS A 266 -1.88 27.21 -13.37
C LYS A 266 -3.18 27.90 -12.95
N GLU A 267 -4.23 27.14 -12.63
CA GLU A 267 -5.54 27.65 -12.21
C GLU A 267 -5.52 28.09 -10.75
N ASN A 268 -4.70 27.43 -9.91
CA ASN A 268 -4.56 27.74 -8.49
C ASN A 268 -3.08 27.92 -8.08
N PRO A 269 -2.39 28.96 -8.57
CA PRO A 269 -0.95 29.17 -8.36
C PRO A 269 -0.61 29.49 -6.89
N ALA A 270 -1.54 30.08 -6.14
CA ALA A 270 -1.32 30.40 -4.73
C ALA A 270 -1.18 29.10 -3.90
N LEU A 271 -2.13 28.16 -4.02
CA LEU A 271 -2.07 26.88 -3.33
C LEU A 271 -0.88 26.04 -3.81
N ALA A 272 -0.58 26.05 -5.10
CA ALA A 272 0.59 25.33 -5.64
C ALA A 272 1.90 25.83 -5.01
N LYS A 273 2.07 27.14 -4.85
CA LYS A 273 3.24 27.72 -4.17
C LYS A 273 3.29 27.40 -2.68
N GLU A 274 2.14 27.50 -1.99
CA GLU A 274 2.04 27.15 -0.57
C GLU A 274 2.50 25.72 -0.31
N LEU A 275 1.94 24.73 -1.06
CA LEU A 275 2.27 23.33 -0.90
C LEU A 275 3.72 23.03 -1.34
N ALA A 276 4.24 23.73 -2.36
CA ALA A 276 5.64 23.61 -2.80
C ALA A 276 6.63 24.11 -1.75
N HIS A 277 6.23 25.08 -0.93
CA HIS A 277 7.04 25.57 0.18
C HIS A 277 7.12 24.54 1.33
N LYS A 278 6.04 23.82 1.58
CA LYS A 278 5.99 22.73 2.58
C LYS A 278 6.82 21.49 2.20
N LEU A 279 7.37 21.45 0.98
CA LEU A 279 8.30 20.42 0.49
C LEU A 279 9.80 20.79 0.62
N GLN A 280 10.11 21.92 1.26
CA GLN A 280 11.50 22.36 1.45
C GLN A 280 12.21 21.63 2.59
#